data_7b2aedae37617b904f705b783fa6b1d3
#
_entry.id   7b2aedae37617b904f705b783fa6b1d3
#
_cell.length_a   1.000
_cell.length_b   1.000
_cell.length_c   1.000
_cell.angle_alpha   90.00
_cell.angle_beta   90.00
_cell.angle_gamma   90.00
#
_symmetry.space_group_name_H-M   'P 1'
#
loop_
_entity.id
_entity.type
_entity.pdbx_description
1 polymer ?
#
loop_
_entity_poly.entity_id
_entity_poly.type
_entity_poly.pdbx_seq_one_letter_code
_entity_poly.pdbx_strand_id
1 'polypeptide(L)'
;TSANAMVFPLALTLEALLFSLALASRIQDLKQERALALDQADQEKNARLALLHSAQRDLARAVEVRTNELSEANRQLQMREAQLQYAAHHDPLTGLGNRRHLMEFAESALDDARRHGNSMALLLIDLDHFKPINDTHGHDAGDFVLQNVAQRLRHCVRTEDCVARLGGDEFAVLVGGSNAEQHARDIAERLLRELAKPVEFAKQWLVITPSIGVALFPG
;
A
#
# COMPACT_ATOMS: atom_id res chain seq x y z
N THR A 1 -84.41 21.37 -76.47
CA THR A 1 -83.84 22.15 -75.31
C THR A 1 -83.69 21.33 -74.03
N SER A 2 -84.18 20.09 -73.93
CA SER A 2 -84.10 19.28 -72.66
C SER A 2 -82.80 18.48 -72.51
N ALA A 3 -82.02 18.26 -73.57
CA ALA A 3 -80.72 17.47 -73.49
C ALA A 3 -79.58 18.25 -72.81
N ASN A 4 -79.53 19.60 -72.93
CA ASN A 4 -78.52 20.41 -72.31
C ASN A 4 -78.73 20.61 -70.81
N ALA A 5 -79.96 20.45 -70.29
CA ALA A 5 -80.26 20.61 -68.84
C ALA A 5 -79.82 19.44 -68.00
N MET A 6 -79.64 18.25 -68.64
CA MET A 6 -79.06 17.06 -67.87
C MET A 6 -77.58 16.89 -68.00
N VAL A 7 -76.93 17.36 -69.09
CA VAL A 7 -75.51 17.20 -69.28
C VAL A 7 -74.65 18.00 -68.34
N PHE A 8 -75.07 19.22 -68.03
CA PHE A 8 -74.31 20.12 -67.10
C PHE A 8 -74.20 19.59 -65.67
N PRO A 9 -75.28 19.14 -65.02
CA PRO A 9 -75.17 18.56 -63.67
C PRO A 9 -74.42 17.23 -63.64
N LEU A 10 -74.46 16.42 -64.74
CA LEU A 10 -73.73 15.17 -64.83
C LEU A 10 -72.22 15.41 -64.96
N ALA A 11 -71.79 16.41 -65.72
CA ALA A 11 -70.36 16.79 -65.88
C ALA A 11 -69.84 17.32 -64.51
N LEU A 12 -70.57 18.14 -63.81
CA LEU A 12 -70.12 18.66 -62.50
C LEU A 12 -69.99 17.57 -61.42
N THR A 13 -70.90 16.58 -61.45
CA THR A 13 -70.80 15.42 -60.51
C THR A 13 -69.66 14.53 -60.85
N LEU A 14 -69.32 14.33 -62.13
CA LEU A 14 -68.18 13.55 -62.57
C LEU A 14 -66.87 14.24 -62.18
N GLU A 15 -66.74 15.57 -62.37
CA GLU A 15 -65.60 16.36 -61.95
C GLU A 15 -65.38 16.29 -60.43
N ALA A 16 -66.44 16.43 -59.66
CA ALA A 16 -66.37 16.32 -58.19
C ALA A 16 -65.93 14.92 -57.71
N LEU A 17 -66.42 13.88 -58.45
CA LEU A 17 -66.03 12.50 -58.12
C LEU A 17 -64.57 12.23 -58.49
N LEU A 18 -64.05 12.72 -59.61
CA LEU A 18 -62.65 12.63 -60.01
C LEU A 18 -61.74 13.40 -59.06
N PHE A 19 -62.17 14.61 -58.66
CA PHE A 19 -61.39 15.39 -57.67
C PHE A 19 -61.40 14.72 -56.29
N SER A 20 -62.46 14.12 -55.84
CA SER A 20 -62.55 13.37 -54.60
C SER A 20 -61.62 12.13 -54.63
N LEU A 21 -61.62 11.42 -55.79
CA LEU A 21 -60.75 10.26 -55.99
C LEU A 21 -59.26 10.64 -56.00
N ALA A 22 -58.93 11.75 -56.68
CA ALA A 22 -57.55 12.27 -56.71
C ALA A 22 -57.11 12.75 -55.33
N LEU A 23 -57.99 13.39 -54.59
CA LEU A 23 -57.70 13.81 -53.22
C LEU A 23 -57.52 12.61 -52.27
N ALA A 24 -58.37 11.58 -52.39
CA ALA A 24 -58.25 10.36 -51.60
C ALA A 24 -56.94 9.62 -51.92
N SER A 25 -56.54 9.51 -53.18
CA SER A 25 -55.22 8.96 -53.58
C SER A 25 -54.08 9.75 -52.96
N ARG A 26 -54.13 11.09 -53.04
CA ARG A 26 -53.06 11.94 -52.50
C ARG A 26 -52.96 11.84 -50.97
N ILE A 27 -54.06 11.71 -50.27
CA ILE A 27 -54.09 11.49 -48.80
C ILE A 27 -53.46 10.12 -48.48
N GLN A 28 -53.74 9.12 -49.29
CA GLN A 28 -53.19 7.78 -49.10
C GLN A 28 -51.67 7.75 -49.33
N ASP A 29 -51.17 8.41 -50.37
CA ASP A 29 -49.74 8.56 -50.64
C ASP A 29 -49.04 9.29 -49.47
N LEU A 30 -49.57 10.41 -49.02
CA LEU A 30 -49.02 11.15 -47.85
C LEU A 30 -49.00 10.33 -46.57
N LYS A 31 -50.04 9.51 -46.35
CA LYS A 31 -50.05 8.59 -45.18
C LYS A 31 -48.96 7.51 -45.29
N GLN A 32 -48.73 6.97 -46.48
CA GLN A 32 -47.65 5.98 -46.70
C GLN A 32 -46.28 6.61 -46.53
N GLU A 33 -46.00 7.77 -47.13
CA GLU A 33 -44.75 8.51 -46.96
C GLU A 33 -44.46 8.81 -45.49
N ARG A 34 -45.49 9.27 -44.77
CA ARG A 34 -45.35 9.52 -43.32
C ARG A 34 -45.08 8.27 -42.50
N ALA A 35 -45.75 7.15 -42.83
CA ALA A 35 -45.51 5.87 -42.16
C ALA A 35 -44.09 5.36 -42.37
N LEU A 36 -43.58 5.45 -43.59
CA LEU A 36 -42.22 5.09 -43.93
C LEU A 36 -41.18 5.98 -43.21
N ALA A 37 -41.42 7.29 -43.21
CA ALA A 37 -40.53 8.23 -42.49
C ALA A 37 -40.51 7.99 -40.96
N LEU A 38 -41.65 7.64 -40.36
CA LEU A 38 -41.70 7.28 -38.93
C LEU A 38 -40.95 5.96 -38.65
N ASP A 39 -41.13 4.94 -39.51
CA ASP A 39 -40.45 3.67 -39.32
C ASP A 39 -38.91 3.82 -39.47
N GLN A 40 -38.45 4.61 -40.43
CA GLN A 40 -37.04 4.95 -40.59
C GLN A 40 -36.49 5.68 -39.37
N ALA A 41 -37.21 6.68 -38.83
CA ALA A 41 -36.80 7.42 -37.64
C ALA A 41 -36.75 6.53 -36.41
N ASP A 42 -37.68 5.59 -36.26
CA ASP A 42 -37.68 4.63 -35.13
C ASP A 42 -36.53 3.61 -35.29
N GLN A 43 -36.22 3.15 -36.51
CA GLN A 43 -35.07 2.30 -36.73
C GLN A 43 -33.75 2.99 -36.41
N GLU A 44 -33.54 4.23 -36.87
CA GLU A 44 -32.39 5.04 -36.58
C GLU A 44 -32.25 5.27 -35.06
N LYS A 45 -33.33 5.62 -34.37
CA LYS A 45 -33.35 5.79 -32.93
C LYS A 45 -32.94 4.51 -32.17
N ASN A 46 -33.53 3.37 -32.59
CA ASN A 46 -33.22 2.09 -31.96
C ASN A 46 -31.77 1.67 -32.19
N ALA A 47 -31.23 1.89 -33.38
CA ALA A 47 -29.81 1.64 -33.72
C ALA A 47 -28.89 2.52 -32.85
N ARG A 48 -29.23 3.80 -32.73
CA ARG A 48 -28.47 4.73 -31.87
C ARG A 48 -28.49 4.34 -30.39
N LEU A 49 -29.64 3.93 -29.87
CA LEU A 49 -29.78 3.44 -28.49
C LEU A 49 -28.96 2.17 -28.26
N ALA A 50 -28.99 1.23 -29.21
CA ALA A 50 -28.18 0.01 -29.12
C ALA A 50 -26.67 0.32 -29.08
N LEU A 51 -26.21 1.26 -29.92
CA LEU A 51 -24.82 1.72 -29.94
C LEU A 51 -24.42 2.37 -28.61
N LEU A 52 -25.27 3.25 -28.07
CA LEU A 52 -25.03 3.91 -26.78
C LEU A 52 -24.95 2.89 -25.63
N HIS A 53 -25.84 1.91 -25.61
CA HIS A 53 -25.84 0.86 -24.59
C HIS A 53 -24.61 -0.04 -24.69
N SER A 54 -24.11 -0.34 -25.91
CA SER A 54 -22.87 -1.09 -26.07
C SER A 54 -21.66 -0.28 -25.58
N ALA A 55 -21.54 0.98 -26.00
CA ALA A 55 -20.46 1.86 -25.58
C ALA A 55 -20.46 2.08 -24.06
N GLN A 56 -21.64 2.21 -23.44
CA GLN A 56 -21.75 2.32 -21.97
C GLN A 56 -21.27 1.05 -21.26
N ARG A 57 -21.61 -0.14 -21.78
CA ARG A 57 -21.14 -1.42 -21.21
C ARG A 57 -19.62 -1.58 -21.34
N ASP A 58 -19.08 -1.22 -22.50
CA ASP A 58 -17.65 -1.32 -22.75
C ASP A 58 -16.86 -0.35 -21.85
N LEU A 59 -17.37 0.88 -21.69
CA LEU A 59 -16.79 1.84 -20.76
C LEU A 59 -16.86 1.36 -19.30
N ALA A 60 -18.00 0.82 -18.89
CA ALA A 60 -18.15 0.28 -17.51
C ALA A 60 -17.13 -0.84 -17.25
N ARG A 61 -16.95 -1.77 -18.19
CA ARG A 61 -15.93 -2.83 -18.09
C ARG A 61 -14.51 -2.26 -18.03
N ALA A 62 -14.21 -1.29 -18.89
CA ALA A 62 -12.89 -0.66 -18.92
C ALA A 62 -12.59 0.07 -17.59
N VAL A 63 -13.58 0.77 -17.02
CA VAL A 63 -13.47 1.42 -15.71
C VAL A 63 -13.25 0.38 -14.60
N GLU A 64 -14.01 -0.71 -14.59
CA GLU A 64 -13.86 -1.78 -13.59
C GLU A 64 -12.46 -2.41 -13.64
N VAL A 65 -11.97 -2.78 -14.83
CA VAL A 65 -10.63 -3.33 -15.02
C VAL A 65 -9.58 -2.34 -14.53
N ARG A 66 -9.69 -1.07 -14.93
CA ARG A 66 -8.71 -0.04 -14.53
C ARG A 66 -8.73 0.26 -13.05
N THR A 67 -9.90 0.23 -12.42
CA THR A 67 -10.04 0.42 -10.97
C THR A 67 -9.36 -0.72 -10.21
N ASN A 68 -9.52 -1.96 -10.66
CA ASN A 68 -8.87 -3.12 -10.08
C ASN A 68 -7.34 -3.07 -10.25
N GLU A 69 -6.84 -2.72 -11.43
CA GLU A 69 -5.40 -2.53 -11.68
C GLU A 69 -4.80 -1.45 -10.77
N LEU A 70 -5.47 -0.30 -10.64
CA LEU A 70 -5.03 0.80 -9.78
C LEU A 70 -5.04 0.41 -8.29
N SER A 71 -6.06 -0.31 -7.85
CA SER A 71 -6.15 -0.80 -6.47
C SER A 71 -5.00 -1.74 -6.15
N GLU A 72 -4.69 -2.69 -7.04
CA GLU A 72 -3.58 -3.61 -6.84
C GLU A 72 -2.22 -2.91 -6.88
N ALA A 73 -2.01 -1.98 -7.83
CA ALA A 73 -0.79 -1.18 -7.90
C ALA A 73 -0.58 -0.33 -6.64
N ASN A 74 -1.66 0.29 -6.13
CA ASN A 74 -1.60 1.09 -4.91
C ASN A 74 -1.27 0.23 -3.68
N ARG A 75 -1.87 -0.98 -3.58
CA ARG A 75 -1.54 -1.94 -2.53
C ARG A 75 -0.05 -2.33 -2.57
N GLN A 76 0.49 -2.60 -3.75
CA GLN A 76 1.92 -2.94 -3.90
C GLN A 76 2.83 -1.78 -3.53
N LEU A 77 2.47 -0.54 -3.89
CA LEU A 77 3.21 0.65 -3.49
C LEU A 77 3.24 0.83 -1.98
N GLN A 78 2.10 0.71 -1.31
CA GLN A 78 2.02 0.80 0.15
C GLN A 78 2.86 -0.27 0.86
N MET A 79 2.85 -1.50 0.35
CA MET A 79 3.69 -2.58 0.89
C MET A 79 5.18 -2.28 0.73
N ARG A 80 5.59 -1.78 -0.46
CA ARG A 80 6.98 -1.38 -0.70
C ARG A 80 7.41 -0.20 0.16
N GLU A 81 6.55 0.79 0.32
CA GLU A 81 6.82 1.94 1.18
C GLU A 81 7.02 1.51 2.63
N ALA A 82 6.14 0.65 3.17
CA ALA A 82 6.29 0.09 4.51
C ALA A 82 7.59 -0.71 4.67
N GLN A 83 7.97 -1.50 3.66
CA GLN A 83 9.24 -2.24 3.66
C GLN A 83 10.45 -1.30 3.64
N LEU A 84 10.40 -0.24 2.82
CA LEU A 84 11.48 0.75 2.77
C LEU A 84 11.60 1.52 4.08
N GLN A 85 10.49 1.92 4.69
CA GLN A 85 10.47 2.57 6.00
C GLN A 85 11.04 1.65 7.08
N TYR A 86 10.65 0.38 7.09
CA TYR A 86 11.20 -0.59 8.03
C TYR A 86 12.71 -0.76 7.83
N ALA A 87 13.16 -0.96 6.60
CA ALA A 87 14.59 -1.11 6.28
C ALA A 87 15.43 0.15 6.58
N ALA A 88 14.81 1.34 6.51
CA ALA A 88 15.48 2.59 6.84
C ALA A 88 15.84 2.72 8.33
N HIS A 89 15.13 1.98 9.22
CA HIS A 89 15.27 2.09 10.68
C HIS A 89 15.72 0.80 11.38
N HIS A 90 15.78 -0.33 10.64
CA HIS A 90 16.13 -1.62 11.22
C HIS A 90 17.30 -2.26 10.51
N ASP A 91 18.07 -3.05 11.25
CA ASP A 91 19.11 -3.91 10.72
C ASP A 91 18.49 -5.16 10.08
N PRO A 92 18.77 -5.47 8.80
CA PRO A 92 18.08 -6.56 8.09
C PRO A 92 18.43 -7.95 8.60
N LEU A 93 19.61 -8.14 9.23
CA LEU A 93 20.02 -9.43 9.76
C LEU A 93 19.35 -9.74 11.09
N THR A 94 19.32 -8.77 12.00
CA THR A 94 18.92 -8.96 13.39
C THR A 94 17.49 -8.47 13.66
N GLY A 95 16.95 -7.60 12.79
CA GLY A 95 15.67 -6.93 12.96
C GLY A 95 15.66 -5.94 14.14
N LEU A 96 16.78 -5.65 14.78
CA LEU A 96 16.93 -4.56 15.75
C LEU A 96 16.87 -3.21 15.06
N GLY A 97 16.75 -2.12 15.84
CA GLY A 97 17.03 -0.80 15.31
C GLY A 97 18.40 -0.73 14.67
N ASN A 98 18.56 0.06 13.63
CA ASN A 98 19.87 0.37 13.07
C ASN A 98 20.45 1.65 13.72
N ARG A 99 21.64 2.06 13.30
CA ARG A 99 22.30 3.29 13.78
C ARG A 99 21.41 4.53 13.65
N ARG A 100 20.65 4.64 12.57
CA ARG A 100 19.74 5.78 12.34
C ARG A 100 18.61 5.80 13.37
N HIS A 101 17.98 4.66 13.59
CA HIS A 101 16.92 4.52 14.60
C HIS A 101 17.41 4.89 16.01
N LEU A 102 18.62 4.43 16.37
CA LEU A 102 19.24 4.79 17.64
C LEU A 102 19.44 6.30 17.78
N MET A 103 19.93 6.97 16.75
CA MET A 103 20.18 8.42 16.77
C MET A 103 18.88 9.23 16.93
N GLU A 104 17.86 8.90 16.17
CA GLU A 104 16.54 9.55 16.27
C GLU A 104 15.92 9.34 17.66
N PHE A 105 16.04 8.14 18.22
CA PHE A 105 15.59 7.85 19.58
C PHE A 105 16.40 8.64 20.63
N ALA A 106 17.72 8.72 20.45
CA ALA A 106 18.60 9.45 21.35
C ALA A 106 18.29 10.96 21.38
N GLU A 107 18.02 11.58 20.24
CA GLU A 107 17.61 12.98 20.14
C GLU A 107 16.31 13.21 20.94
N SER A 108 15.32 12.36 20.74
CA SER A 108 14.05 12.44 21.48
C SER A 108 14.23 12.26 23.00
N ALA A 109 15.05 11.30 23.42
CA ALA A 109 15.35 11.03 24.82
C ALA A 109 16.13 12.18 25.47
N LEU A 110 17.07 12.79 24.75
CA LEU A 110 17.80 13.98 25.20
C LEU A 110 16.87 15.19 25.44
N ASP A 111 15.95 15.41 24.51
CA ASP A 111 14.96 16.49 24.62
C ASP A 111 14.01 16.27 25.80
N ASP A 112 13.61 15.02 26.05
CA ASP A 112 12.81 14.68 27.21
C ASP A 112 13.58 14.87 28.52
N ALA A 113 14.82 14.40 28.56
CA ALA A 113 15.70 14.56 29.72
C ALA A 113 15.91 16.04 30.06
N ARG A 114 16.15 16.91 29.08
CA ARG A 114 16.31 18.36 29.28
C ARG A 114 15.04 19.05 29.78
N ARG A 115 13.86 18.64 29.29
CA ARG A 115 12.58 19.26 29.64
C ARG A 115 12.07 18.85 31.01
N HIS A 116 12.27 17.59 31.38
CA HIS A 116 11.68 17.01 32.59
C HIS A 116 12.71 16.72 33.69
N GLY A 117 14.00 17.02 33.49
CA GLY A 117 15.05 16.70 34.46
C GLY A 117 15.30 15.19 34.61
N ASN A 118 14.93 14.40 33.58
CA ASN A 118 15.21 12.98 33.52
C ASN A 118 16.68 12.72 33.15
N SER A 119 17.12 11.48 33.33
CA SER A 119 18.42 11.00 32.88
C SER A 119 18.28 10.02 31.77
N MET A 120 19.37 9.77 31.04
CA MET A 120 19.48 8.70 30.05
C MET A 120 20.82 8.01 30.14
N ALA A 121 20.88 6.77 29.71
CA ALA A 121 22.11 6.00 29.65
C ALA A 121 22.21 5.27 28.30
N LEU A 122 23.41 5.31 27.71
CA LEU A 122 23.77 4.57 26.51
C LEU A 122 24.75 3.46 26.91
N LEU A 123 24.37 2.21 26.58
CA LEU A 123 25.25 1.06 26.66
C LEU A 123 25.75 0.75 25.26
N LEU A 124 27.06 0.74 25.07
CA LEU A 124 27.70 0.26 23.85
C LEU A 124 28.24 -1.14 24.11
N ILE A 125 27.95 -2.08 23.25
CA ILE A 125 28.21 -3.50 23.41
C ILE A 125 29.00 -3.97 22.19
N ASP A 126 30.15 -4.57 22.43
CA ASP A 126 31.01 -5.20 21.42
C ASP A 126 31.16 -6.69 21.75
N LEU A 127 31.15 -7.56 20.74
CA LEU A 127 31.26 -9.01 20.93
C LEU A 127 32.70 -9.44 20.83
N ASP A 128 33.30 -9.81 21.97
CA ASP A 128 34.67 -10.26 22.02
C ASP A 128 34.88 -11.51 21.14
N HIS A 129 35.96 -11.51 20.37
CA HIS A 129 36.34 -12.66 19.54
C HIS A 129 35.31 -13.07 18.47
N PHE A 130 34.44 -12.17 18.02
CA PHE A 130 33.45 -12.46 16.97
C PHE A 130 34.13 -12.81 15.63
N LYS A 131 35.17 -12.09 15.24
CA LYS A 131 35.91 -12.36 14.00
C LYS A 131 36.46 -13.81 13.92
N PRO A 132 37.16 -14.39 14.95
CA PRO A 132 37.52 -15.79 14.99
C PRO A 132 36.38 -16.78 14.74
N ILE A 133 35.13 -16.47 15.15
CA ILE A 133 33.99 -17.32 14.87
C ILE A 133 33.73 -17.37 13.36
N ASN A 134 33.71 -16.20 12.70
CA ASN A 134 33.55 -16.12 11.24
C ASN A 134 34.69 -16.86 10.51
N ASP A 135 35.92 -16.63 10.93
CA ASP A 135 37.12 -17.22 10.29
C ASP A 135 37.15 -18.75 10.42
N THR A 136 36.64 -19.30 11.53
CA THR A 136 36.67 -20.74 11.83
C THR A 136 35.45 -21.48 11.35
N HIS A 137 34.23 -20.87 11.50
CA HIS A 137 32.93 -21.56 11.27
C HIS A 137 32.15 -20.99 10.09
N GLY A 138 32.70 -19.95 9.42
CA GLY A 138 32.07 -19.29 8.29
C GLY A 138 31.07 -18.18 8.70
N HIS A 139 30.70 -17.36 7.74
CA HIS A 139 29.79 -16.21 7.95
C HIS A 139 28.40 -16.63 8.43
N ASP A 140 27.91 -17.79 8.01
CA ASP A 140 26.59 -18.30 8.45
C ASP A 140 26.57 -18.54 9.97
N ALA A 141 27.67 -18.99 10.56
CA ALA A 141 27.79 -19.14 12.01
C ALA A 141 27.81 -17.77 12.72
N GLY A 142 28.51 -16.80 12.15
CA GLY A 142 28.54 -15.44 12.67
C GLY A 142 27.16 -14.78 12.59
N ASP A 143 26.45 -14.89 11.49
CA ASP A 143 25.09 -14.37 11.31
C ASP A 143 24.13 -15.00 12.33
N PHE A 144 24.22 -16.31 12.54
CA PHE A 144 23.44 -17.01 13.55
C PHE A 144 23.74 -16.51 14.97
N VAL A 145 25.01 -16.28 15.31
CA VAL A 145 25.41 -15.69 16.60
C VAL A 145 24.83 -14.30 16.78
N LEU A 146 24.94 -13.43 15.75
CA LEU A 146 24.39 -12.06 15.78
C LEU A 146 22.86 -12.06 15.99
N GLN A 147 22.14 -12.94 15.32
CA GLN A 147 20.69 -13.10 15.49
C GLN A 147 20.34 -13.57 16.92
N ASN A 148 21.12 -14.49 17.47
CA ASN A 148 20.94 -14.99 18.83
C ASN A 148 21.21 -13.90 19.87
N VAL A 149 22.28 -13.14 19.70
CA VAL A 149 22.62 -11.97 20.53
C VAL A 149 21.47 -10.95 20.49
N ALA A 150 20.98 -10.63 19.30
CA ALA A 150 19.86 -9.70 19.14
C ALA A 150 18.60 -10.14 19.88
N GLN A 151 18.28 -11.44 19.84
CA GLN A 151 17.16 -12.00 20.57
C GLN A 151 17.35 -11.89 22.09
N ARG A 152 18.55 -12.20 22.59
CA ARG A 152 18.89 -12.08 24.02
C ARG A 152 18.85 -10.63 24.49
N LEU A 153 19.36 -9.68 23.67
CA LEU A 153 19.29 -8.25 23.95
C LEU A 153 17.82 -7.80 24.12
N ARG A 154 16.93 -8.17 23.21
CA ARG A 154 15.49 -7.85 23.30
C ARG A 154 14.85 -8.38 24.58
N HIS A 155 15.23 -9.56 25.06
CA HIS A 155 14.70 -10.13 26.30
C HIS A 155 15.27 -9.47 27.56
N CYS A 156 16.41 -8.78 27.44
CA CYS A 156 17.08 -8.11 28.55
C CYS A 156 16.67 -6.65 28.74
N VAL A 157 15.83 -6.10 27.86
CA VAL A 157 15.41 -4.69 27.92
C VAL A 157 13.90 -4.58 28.00
N ARG A 158 13.38 -3.40 28.31
CA ARG A 158 11.94 -3.10 28.29
C ARG A 158 11.50 -2.66 26.90
N THR A 159 10.18 -2.60 26.71
CA THR A 159 9.60 -2.15 25.43
C THR A 159 9.90 -0.68 25.12
N GLU A 160 10.04 0.14 26.15
CA GLU A 160 10.38 1.56 26.04
C GLU A 160 11.87 1.83 25.79
N ASP A 161 12.74 0.83 25.97
CA ASP A 161 14.17 0.96 25.70
C ASP A 161 14.46 0.75 24.22
N CYS A 162 15.46 1.46 23.69
CA CYS A 162 15.90 1.29 22.32
C CYS A 162 17.07 0.31 22.25
N VAL A 163 16.95 -0.70 21.40
CA VAL A 163 18.03 -1.65 21.09
C VAL A 163 18.37 -1.56 19.62
N ALA A 164 19.64 -1.39 19.29
CA ALA A 164 20.12 -1.24 17.93
C ALA A 164 21.39 -2.04 17.66
N ARG A 165 21.59 -2.42 16.39
CA ARG A 165 22.87 -2.89 15.88
C ARG A 165 23.52 -1.78 15.06
N LEU A 166 24.76 -1.42 15.38
CA LEU A 166 25.47 -0.31 14.75
C LEU A 166 26.24 -0.75 13.48
N GLY A 167 26.59 -2.03 13.41
CA GLY A 167 27.29 -2.68 12.32
C GLY A 167 28.24 -3.74 12.84
N GLY A 168 28.60 -4.71 12.02
CA GLY A 168 29.50 -5.79 12.46
C GLY A 168 28.99 -6.51 13.72
N ASP A 169 29.78 -6.49 14.77
CA ASP A 169 29.57 -7.07 16.09
C ASP A 169 29.18 -6.04 17.16
N GLU A 170 28.94 -4.77 16.76
CA GLU A 170 28.59 -3.67 17.65
C GLU A 170 27.07 -3.52 17.84
N PHE A 171 26.63 -3.47 19.09
CA PHE A 171 25.25 -3.20 19.48
C PHE A 171 25.17 -2.02 20.45
N ALA A 172 23.98 -1.47 20.58
CA ALA A 172 23.70 -0.41 21.53
C ALA A 172 22.34 -0.61 22.19
N VAL A 173 22.26 -0.22 23.47
CA VAL A 173 21.02 -0.08 24.21
C VAL A 173 20.94 1.34 24.77
N LEU A 174 19.83 2.02 24.54
CA LEU A 174 19.54 3.34 25.09
C LEU A 174 18.34 3.23 26.01
N VAL A 175 18.51 3.72 27.23
CA VAL A 175 17.48 3.76 28.26
C VAL A 175 17.28 5.19 28.74
N GLY A 176 16.03 5.55 29.05
CA GLY A 176 15.67 6.88 29.57
C GLY A 176 14.82 6.79 30.83
N GLY A 177 14.66 7.93 31.52
CA GLY A 177 13.80 8.07 32.67
C GLY A 177 14.54 8.50 33.96
N SER A 178 13.80 8.65 35.07
CA SER A 178 14.34 9.16 36.32
C SER A 178 15.42 8.29 36.97
N ASN A 179 15.49 7.02 36.65
CA ASN A 179 16.44 6.04 37.20
C ASN A 179 17.28 5.37 36.11
N ALA A 180 17.62 6.08 35.01
CA ALA A 180 18.32 5.51 33.87
C ALA A 180 19.68 4.88 34.23
N GLU A 181 20.42 5.46 35.19
CA GLU A 181 21.71 4.91 35.67
C GLU A 181 21.54 3.52 36.29
N GLN A 182 20.64 3.36 37.24
CA GLN A 182 20.41 2.07 37.91
C GLN A 182 19.87 1.05 36.90
N HIS A 183 18.94 1.47 36.06
CA HIS A 183 18.35 0.62 35.03
C HIS A 183 19.42 0.13 34.02
N ALA A 184 20.34 1.01 33.59
CA ALA A 184 21.45 0.65 32.74
C ALA A 184 22.41 -0.37 33.39
N ARG A 185 22.70 -0.21 34.70
CA ARG A 185 23.50 -1.19 35.44
C ARG A 185 22.83 -2.57 35.49
N ASP A 186 21.54 -2.61 35.80
CA ASP A 186 20.78 -3.85 35.89
C ASP A 186 20.74 -4.56 34.52
N ILE A 187 20.59 -3.80 33.42
CA ILE A 187 20.65 -4.32 32.04
C ILE A 187 22.04 -4.85 31.75
N ALA A 188 23.11 -4.08 32.01
CA ALA A 188 24.48 -4.49 31.74
C ALA A 188 24.83 -5.81 32.45
N GLU A 189 24.51 -5.94 33.74
CA GLU A 189 24.75 -7.17 34.50
C GLU A 189 23.95 -8.37 33.95
N ARG A 190 22.71 -8.13 33.52
CA ARG A 190 21.89 -9.17 32.88
C ARG A 190 22.47 -9.60 31.53
N LEU A 191 22.89 -8.63 30.70
CA LEU A 191 23.50 -8.89 29.40
C LEU A 191 24.80 -9.68 29.52
N LEU A 192 25.68 -9.32 30.46
CA LEU A 192 26.91 -10.06 30.72
C LEU A 192 26.62 -11.54 31.03
N ARG A 193 25.59 -11.84 31.79
CA ARG A 193 25.19 -13.22 32.12
C ARG A 193 24.53 -13.95 30.96
N GLU A 194 23.63 -13.26 30.24
CA GLU A 194 22.84 -13.90 29.18
C GLU A 194 23.63 -14.10 27.89
N LEU A 195 24.48 -13.14 27.51
CA LEU A 195 25.29 -13.24 26.30
C LEU A 195 26.44 -14.25 26.42
N ALA A 196 27.00 -14.44 27.64
CA ALA A 196 28.00 -15.45 27.89
C ALA A 196 27.48 -16.91 27.82
N LYS A 197 26.20 -17.13 27.74
CA LYS A 197 25.62 -18.48 27.56
C LYS A 197 25.99 -19.04 26.19
N PRO A 198 26.49 -20.29 26.12
CA PRO A 198 26.80 -20.91 24.84
C PRO A 198 25.60 -20.93 23.87
N VAL A 199 25.90 -20.89 22.57
CA VAL A 199 24.95 -20.99 21.47
C VAL A 199 25.28 -22.26 20.67
N GLU A 200 24.29 -23.11 20.43
CA GLU A 200 24.49 -24.32 19.61
C GLU A 200 24.29 -23.99 18.13
N PHE A 201 25.36 -24.21 17.34
CA PHE A 201 25.32 -24.11 15.89
C PHE A 201 25.94 -25.38 15.27
N ALA A 202 25.20 -26.05 14.38
CA ALA A 202 25.65 -27.26 13.69
C ALA A 202 26.28 -28.35 14.64
N LYS A 203 25.65 -28.56 15.81
CA LYS A 203 26.12 -29.47 16.88
C LYS A 203 27.44 -29.06 17.56
N GLN A 204 27.83 -27.82 17.42
CA GLN A 204 28.99 -27.22 18.09
C GLN A 204 28.53 -26.09 19.01
N TRP A 205 29.18 -25.98 20.18
CA TRP A 205 28.89 -24.91 21.13
C TRP A 205 29.83 -23.74 20.88
N LEU A 206 29.24 -22.61 20.49
CA LEU A 206 29.94 -21.34 20.33
C LEU A 206 29.75 -20.50 21.60
N VAL A 207 30.87 -19.97 22.10
CA VAL A 207 30.88 -19.07 23.28
C VAL A 207 31.36 -17.71 22.84
N ILE A 208 30.59 -16.67 23.19
CA ILE A 208 30.98 -15.29 22.95
C ILE A 208 30.74 -14.49 24.23
N THR A 209 31.59 -13.53 24.52
CA THR A 209 31.46 -12.63 25.64
C THR A 209 31.27 -11.20 25.16
N PRO A 210 30.47 -10.37 25.83
CA PRO A 210 30.34 -8.96 25.49
C PRO A 210 31.29 -8.09 26.32
N SER A 211 31.88 -7.09 25.68
CA SER A 211 32.44 -5.91 26.36
C SER A 211 31.39 -4.78 26.36
N ILE A 212 31.07 -4.20 27.51
CA ILE A 212 30.01 -3.20 27.66
C ILE A 212 30.57 -1.91 28.23
N GLY A 213 30.47 -0.82 27.45
CA GLY A 213 30.73 0.55 27.92
C GLY A 213 29.41 1.28 28.21
N VAL A 214 29.36 2.04 29.33
CA VAL A 214 28.17 2.79 29.73
C VAL A 214 28.48 4.29 29.78
N ALA A 215 27.66 5.10 29.13
CA ALA A 215 27.68 6.55 29.18
C ALA A 215 26.36 7.08 29.75
N LEU A 216 26.44 8.05 30.66
CA LEU A 216 25.29 8.65 31.34
C LEU A 216 25.09 10.11 30.92
N PHE A 217 23.82 10.56 30.90
CA PHE A 217 23.44 11.95 30.70
C PHE A 217 22.31 12.33 31.69
N PRO A 218 22.40 13.50 32.42
CA PRO A 218 23.62 14.30 32.54
C PRO A 218 24.66 13.53 33.34
N GLY A 219 25.94 13.69 32.93
CA GLY A 219 27.09 13.07 33.59
C GLY A 219 27.65 13.93 34.73
#